data_40149b02c887bc56f8e6d2f88a1fe1e8
#
_entry.id   40149b02c887bc56f8e6d2f88a1fe1e8
#
_cell.length_a   1.000
_cell.length_b   1.000
_cell.length_c   1.000
_cell.angle_alpha   90.00
_cell.angle_beta   90.00
_cell.angle_gamma   90.00
#
_symmetry.space_group_name_H-M   'P 1'
#
loop_
_entity.id
_entity.type
_entity.pdbx_description
1 polymer ?
#
loop_
_entity_poly.entity_id
_entity_poly.type
_entity_poly.pdbx_seq_one_letter_code
_entity_poly.pdbx_strand_id
1 'polypeptide(L)'
;MVEAHADPKSGHLDRVQVVKGWLDDEGATQERVYDVVWAGDNRLQSDGVLTPIGNSVDLATGLTDNSLGAPSLSAVWQDPDFDADQSAFYYVRVLQIPTARHSLLDKLALADHSIDTRRPDTIQERAYTSPVWYRPQP
;
A
#
# COMPACT_ATOMS: atom_id res chain seq x y z
N MET A 1 13.08 9.49 -6.66
CA MET A 1 12.96 9.50 -5.18
C MET A 1 11.49 9.59 -4.84
N VAL A 2 11.04 8.81 -3.89
CA VAL A 2 9.69 8.83 -3.31
C VAL A 2 9.81 9.04 -1.80
N GLU A 3 8.89 9.82 -1.22
CA GLU A 3 8.79 10.06 0.21
C GLU A 3 7.31 10.08 0.60
N ALA A 4 6.97 9.42 1.69
CA ALA A 4 5.62 9.32 2.22
C ALA A 4 5.62 9.50 3.74
N HIS A 5 4.61 10.22 4.25
CA HIS A 5 4.40 10.45 5.67
C HIS A 5 3.01 9.97 6.07
N ALA A 6 2.91 9.32 7.22
CA ALA A 6 1.63 8.94 7.81
C ALA A 6 0.89 10.18 8.34
N ASP A 7 -0.44 10.14 8.32
CA ASP A 7 -1.24 11.05 9.12
C ASP A 7 -0.98 10.75 10.62
N PRO A 8 -0.57 11.77 11.43
CA PRO A 8 -0.31 11.56 12.85
C PRO A 8 -1.51 11.04 13.66
N LYS A 9 -2.72 11.14 13.11
CA LYS A 9 -3.97 10.67 13.73
C LYS A 9 -4.45 9.33 13.19
N SER A 10 -3.69 8.69 12.31
CA SER A 10 -4.06 7.42 11.67
C SER A 10 -2.99 6.34 11.88
N GLY A 11 -3.10 5.23 11.17
CA GLY A 11 -2.12 4.15 11.19
C GLY A 11 -0.79 4.56 10.54
N HIS A 12 0.31 4.01 11.03
CA HIS A 12 1.61 4.13 10.40
C HIS A 12 1.62 3.50 8.99
N LEU A 13 2.68 3.79 8.22
CA LEU A 13 2.85 3.23 6.88
C LEU A 13 3.38 1.80 6.94
N ASP A 14 2.79 0.91 6.14
CA ASP A 14 3.29 -0.44 5.89
C ASP A 14 4.40 -0.42 4.84
N ARG A 15 4.10 0.12 3.65
CA ARG A 15 5.01 0.11 2.50
C ARG A 15 4.65 1.16 1.47
N VAL A 16 5.63 1.42 0.60
CA VAL A 16 5.45 2.19 -0.64
C VAL A 16 5.71 1.28 -1.82
N GLN A 17 4.84 1.33 -2.80
CA GLN A 17 4.92 0.57 -4.04
C GLN A 17 4.98 1.52 -5.22
N VAL A 18 5.72 1.12 -6.25
CA VAL A 18 5.59 1.69 -7.60
C VAL A 18 4.85 0.68 -8.46
N VAL A 19 3.84 1.15 -9.15
CA VAL A 19 3.09 0.36 -10.13
C VAL A 19 3.45 0.87 -11.52
N LYS A 20 3.95 -0.04 -12.36
CA LYS A 20 4.24 0.17 -13.78
C LYS A 20 3.15 -0.46 -14.61
N GLY A 21 2.64 0.27 -15.60
CA GLY A 21 1.74 -0.27 -16.61
C GLY A 21 2.28 0.02 -18.01
N TRP A 22 2.17 -0.94 -18.92
CA TRP A 22 2.60 -0.81 -20.30
C TRP A 22 1.76 -1.68 -21.25
N LEU A 23 1.97 -1.53 -22.55
CA LEU A 23 1.49 -2.46 -23.56
C LEU A 23 2.66 -3.33 -24.03
N ASP A 24 2.44 -4.63 -24.16
CA ASP A 24 3.41 -5.50 -24.82
C ASP A 24 3.39 -5.35 -26.35
N ASP A 25 4.24 -6.10 -27.04
CA ASP A 25 4.38 -6.04 -28.49
C ASP A 25 3.09 -6.47 -29.25
N GLU A 26 2.21 -7.23 -28.58
CA GLU A 26 0.91 -7.68 -29.12
C GLU A 26 -0.22 -6.68 -28.79
N GLY A 27 0.09 -5.60 -28.05
CA GLY A 27 -0.86 -4.58 -27.61
C GLY A 27 -1.70 -4.98 -26.40
N ALA A 28 -1.33 -6.06 -25.70
CA ALA A 28 -1.99 -6.45 -24.46
C ALA A 28 -1.48 -5.61 -23.28
N THR A 29 -2.39 -5.29 -22.36
CA THR A 29 -2.07 -4.52 -21.15
C THR A 29 -1.30 -5.37 -20.15
N GLN A 30 -0.19 -4.85 -19.68
CA GLN A 30 0.67 -5.43 -18.66
C GLN A 30 0.73 -4.53 -17.43
N GLU A 31 0.87 -5.13 -16.25
CA GLU A 31 1.09 -4.41 -14.99
C GLU A 31 2.15 -5.12 -14.15
N ARG A 32 3.00 -4.34 -13.51
CA ARG A 32 3.95 -4.84 -12.51
C ARG A 32 3.97 -3.94 -11.28
N VAL A 33 3.96 -4.57 -10.11
CA VAL A 33 4.02 -3.90 -8.82
C VAL A 33 5.37 -4.17 -8.17
N TYR A 34 6.07 -3.11 -7.77
CA TYR A 34 7.33 -3.19 -7.06
C TYR A 34 7.16 -2.66 -5.64
N ASP A 35 7.48 -3.47 -4.63
CA ASP A 35 7.63 -2.99 -3.26
C ASP A 35 9.00 -2.27 -3.18
N VAL A 36 9.00 -0.94 -2.99
CA VAL A 36 10.23 -0.12 -3.10
C VAL A 36 10.82 0.24 -1.74
N VAL A 37 9.99 0.34 -0.72
CA VAL A 37 10.38 0.51 0.69
C VAL A 37 9.24 0.08 1.60
N TRP A 38 9.58 -0.48 2.75
CA TRP A 38 8.61 -1.00 3.72
C TRP A 38 9.11 -0.83 5.15
N ALA A 39 8.19 -0.86 6.11
CA ALA A 39 8.48 -0.90 7.54
C ALA A 39 8.68 -2.34 8.02
N GLY A 40 9.47 -2.48 9.07
CA GLY A 40 9.78 -3.77 9.70
C GLY A 40 10.89 -4.53 8.98
N ASP A 41 11.73 -5.16 9.79
CA ASP A 41 12.89 -5.92 9.32
C ASP A 41 12.49 -7.34 8.85
N ASN A 42 13.32 -7.94 8.00
CA ASN A 42 13.22 -9.35 7.57
C ASN A 42 11.87 -9.78 6.98
N ARG A 43 11.13 -8.85 6.38
CA ARG A 43 9.84 -9.15 5.75
C ARG A 43 9.96 -9.63 4.30
N LEU A 44 11.05 -9.28 3.62
CA LEU A 44 11.29 -9.73 2.25
C LEU A 44 11.76 -11.19 2.26
N GLN A 45 11.00 -12.06 1.60
CA GLN A 45 11.34 -13.47 1.47
C GLN A 45 12.33 -13.71 0.30
N SER A 46 12.92 -14.89 0.27
CA SER A 46 13.88 -15.27 -0.77
C SER A 46 13.29 -15.34 -2.19
N ASP A 47 11.97 -15.47 -2.30
CA ASP A 47 11.21 -15.45 -3.56
C ASP A 47 10.82 -14.03 -4.00
N GLY A 48 11.23 -12.99 -3.25
CA GLY A 48 10.89 -11.59 -3.53
C GLY A 48 9.50 -11.16 -3.03
N VAL A 49 8.79 -12.02 -2.32
CA VAL A 49 7.48 -11.69 -1.75
C VAL A 49 7.65 -11.00 -0.40
N LEU A 50 6.95 -9.87 -0.22
CA LEU A 50 6.94 -9.17 1.06
C LEU A 50 5.88 -9.75 1.99
N THR A 51 6.30 -10.29 3.13
CA THR A 51 5.40 -10.79 4.17
C THR A 51 4.48 -9.68 4.69
N PRO A 52 3.18 -9.92 4.92
CA PRO A 52 2.28 -8.95 5.54
C PRO A 52 2.81 -8.41 6.86
N ILE A 53 2.59 -7.12 7.14
CA ILE A 53 3.09 -6.47 8.38
C ILE A 53 2.36 -6.95 9.64
N GLY A 54 1.22 -7.58 9.48
CA GLY A 54 0.35 -7.96 10.59
C GLY A 54 -0.78 -6.95 10.82
N ASN A 55 -1.45 -7.09 11.98
CA ASN A 55 -2.59 -6.26 12.36
C ASN A 55 -2.53 -5.98 13.86
N SER A 56 -2.52 -4.70 14.25
CA SER A 56 -2.46 -4.23 15.64
C SER A 56 -3.77 -3.55 16.09
N VAL A 57 -4.88 -3.78 15.37
CA VAL A 57 -6.19 -3.26 15.75
C VAL A 57 -6.77 -4.07 16.91
N ASP A 58 -7.10 -3.40 18.01
CA ASP A 58 -7.92 -3.96 19.06
C ASP A 58 -9.40 -3.94 18.63
N LEU A 59 -9.96 -5.11 18.35
CA LEU A 59 -11.34 -5.22 17.88
C LEU A 59 -12.39 -4.90 18.96
N ALA A 60 -12.00 -4.87 20.25
CA ALA A 60 -12.91 -4.50 21.32
C ALA A 60 -13.05 -2.99 21.49
N THR A 61 -12.06 -2.23 21.08
CA THR A 61 -12.04 -0.76 21.23
C THR A 61 -12.01 -0.01 19.90
N GLY A 62 -11.64 -0.69 18.80
CA GLY A 62 -11.40 -0.08 17.51
C GLY A 62 -10.10 0.74 17.42
N LEU A 63 -9.28 0.73 18.47
CA LEU A 63 -8.01 1.46 18.47
C LEU A 63 -6.93 0.70 17.70
N THR A 64 -6.10 1.44 16.99
CA THR A 64 -4.92 0.91 16.31
C THR A 64 -3.69 1.25 17.13
N ASP A 65 -2.90 0.24 17.45
CA ASP A 65 -1.58 0.43 18.03
C ASP A 65 -0.55 0.64 16.92
N ASN A 66 0.13 1.78 16.92
CA ASN A 66 1.21 2.12 15.99
C ASN A 66 2.57 1.49 16.37
N SER A 67 2.57 0.35 17.07
CA SER A 67 3.77 -0.48 17.29
C SER A 67 4.28 -1.13 16.00
N LEU A 68 3.41 -1.24 14.99
CA LEU A 68 3.74 -1.67 13.64
C LEU A 68 3.88 -0.46 12.69
N GLY A 69 4.54 -0.70 11.55
CA GLY A 69 4.69 0.34 10.54
C GLY A 69 5.75 1.39 10.88
N ALA A 70 5.81 2.42 10.05
CA ALA A 70 6.72 3.55 10.21
C ALA A 70 5.97 4.87 9.99
N PRO A 71 6.31 5.96 10.73
CA PRO A 71 5.68 7.27 10.53
C PRO A 71 6.04 7.91 9.20
N SER A 72 7.16 7.50 8.61
CA SER A 72 7.58 7.93 7.27
C SER A 72 8.40 6.86 6.58
N LEU A 73 8.32 6.82 5.26
CA LEU A 73 9.10 5.95 4.40
C LEU A 73 9.65 6.75 3.23
N SER A 74 10.92 6.53 2.88
CA SER A 74 11.54 7.17 1.72
C SER A 74 12.48 6.21 1.00
N ALA A 75 12.55 6.33 -0.33
CA ALA A 75 13.48 5.54 -1.15
C ALA A 75 13.86 6.27 -2.43
N VAL A 76 15.03 5.95 -2.93
CA VAL A 76 15.41 6.17 -4.34
C VAL A 76 15.24 4.83 -5.05
N TRP A 77 14.39 4.81 -6.07
CA TRP A 77 14.10 3.61 -6.84
C TRP A 77 14.36 3.87 -8.33
N GLN A 78 14.80 2.86 -9.02
CA GLN A 78 15.02 2.82 -10.45
C GLN A 78 14.34 1.57 -10.99
N ASP A 79 13.63 1.69 -12.12
CA ASP A 79 12.96 0.53 -12.72
C ASP A 79 14.00 -0.49 -13.21
N PRO A 80 14.05 -1.70 -12.63
CA PRO A 80 15.00 -2.73 -13.08
C PRO A 80 14.66 -3.30 -14.46
N ASP A 81 13.41 -3.10 -14.90
CA ASP A 81 12.90 -3.58 -16.19
C ASP A 81 12.58 -2.40 -17.12
N PHE A 82 13.32 -1.30 -16.99
CA PHE A 82 13.12 -0.12 -17.84
C PHE A 82 13.55 -0.41 -19.27
N ASP A 83 12.62 -0.17 -20.21
CA ASP A 83 12.86 -0.23 -21.64
C ASP A 83 12.66 1.17 -22.24
N ALA A 84 13.71 1.69 -22.87
CA ALA A 84 13.70 3.03 -23.46
C ALA A 84 12.82 3.14 -24.71
N ASP A 85 12.55 2.02 -25.38
CA ASP A 85 11.73 1.97 -26.60
C ASP A 85 10.25 1.69 -26.31
N GLN A 86 9.90 1.41 -25.04
CA GLN A 86 8.54 1.06 -24.62
C GLN A 86 7.85 2.20 -23.87
N SER A 87 6.66 2.60 -24.33
CA SER A 87 5.81 3.53 -23.58
C SER A 87 5.27 2.88 -22.31
N ALA A 88 5.36 3.59 -21.19
CA ALA A 88 4.89 3.11 -19.90
C ALA A 88 4.32 4.26 -19.05
N PHE A 89 3.54 3.91 -18.03
CA PHE A 89 3.19 4.85 -16.97
C PHE A 89 3.55 4.26 -15.61
N TYR A 90 3.80 5.15 -14.67
CA TYR A 90 4.17 4.79 -13.30
C TYR A 90 3.35 5.62 -12.33
N TYR A 91 2.87 5.00 -11.26
CA TYR A 91 2.33 5.73 -10.12
C TYR A 91 2.79 5.11 -8.81
N VAL A 92 2.78 5.91 -7.76
CA VAL A 92 3.11 5.47 -6.42
C VAL A 92 1.83 5.09 -5.69
N ARG A 93 1.88 3.97 -4.98
CA ARG A 93 0.85 3.52 -4.06
C ARG A 93 1.47 3.37 -2.66
N VAL A 94 0.89 4.06 -1.69
CA VAL A 94 1.29 4.00 -0.29
C VAL A 94 0.23 3.23 0.48
N LEU A 95 0.65 2.26 1.29
CA LEU A 95 -0.24 1.47 2.12
C LEU A 95 0.04 1.78 3.59
N GLN A 96 -1.03 1.95 4.38
CA GLN A 96 -0.94 1.98 5.84
C GLN A 96 -0.92 0.56 6.41
N ILE A 97 -0.61 0.42 7.71
CA ILE A 97 -0.97 -0.76 8.50
C ILE A 97 -2.50 -0.88 8.56
N PRO A 98 -3.06 -2.06 8.85
CA PRO A 98 -4.50 -2.19 9.05
C PRO A 98 -5.02 -1.28 10.16
N THR A 99 -6.18 -0.66 9.94
CA THR A 99 -6.92 0.17 10.90
C THR A 99 -8.35 -0.31 11.02
N ALA A 100 -9.07 0.12 12.06
CA ALA A 100 -10.47 -0.22 12.24
C ALA A 100 -11.33 0.35 11.09
N ARG A 101 -12.20 -0.48 10.53
CA ARG A 101 -13.18 -0.03 9.55
C ARG A 101 -14.31 0.74 10.25
N HIS A 102 -14.91 1.72 9.58
CA HIS A 102 -16.04 2.46 10.13
C HIS A 102 -17.16 1.55 10.65
N SER A 103 -17.45 0.46 9.97
CA SER A 103 -18.45 -0.51 10.41
C SER A 103 -18.13 -1.18 11.75
N LEU A 104 -16.87 -1.37 12.10
CA LEU A 104 -16.50 -1.82 13.45
C LEU A 104 -16.75 -0.72 14.46
N LEU A 105 -16.36 0.52 14.17
CA LEU A 105 -16.60 1.65 15.06
C LEU A 105 -18.09 1.89 15.31
N ASP A 106 -18.92 1.74 14.27
CA ASP A 106 -20.38 1.83 14.38
C ASP A 106 -20.96 0.73 15.29
N LYS A 107 -20.52 -0.54 15.11
CA LYS A 107 -20.92 -1.65 15.97
C LYS A 107 -20.59 -1.39 17.45
N LEU A 108 -19.39 -0.88 17.71
CA LEU A 108 -18.94 -0.57 19.06
C LEU A 108 -19.72 0.60 19.68
N ALA A 109 -19.92 1.68 18.91
CA ALA A 109 -20.64 2.87 19.36
C ALA A 109 -22.13 2.61 19.64
N LEU A 110 -22.76 1.75 18.84
CA LEU A 110 -24.18 1.38 18.98
C LEU A 110 -24.39 0.20 19.93
N ALA A 111 -23.33 -0.44 20.41
CA ALA A 111 -23.36 -1.71 21.14
C ALA A 111 -24.21 -2.79 20.42
N ASP A 112 -24.26 -2.73 19.09
CA ASP A 112 -25.02 -3.65 18.25
C ASP A 112 -24.09 -4.56 17.44
N HIS A 113 -23.86 -5.76 17.94
CA HIS A 113 -23.04 -6.77 17.29
C HIS A 113 -23.79 -7.58 16.22
N SER A 114 -25.09 -7.34 16.03
CA SER A 114 -25.91 -8.02 15.01
C SER A 114 -25.69 -7.45 13.60
N ILE A 115 -25.04 -6.28 13.49
CA ILE A 115 -24.75 -5.64 12.20
C ILE A 115 -23.74 -6.48 11.43
N ASP A 116 -24.22 -7.25 10.47
CA ASP A 116 -23.38 -7.97 9.52
C ASP A 116 -23.12 -7.09 8.29
N THR A 117 -21.91 -6.60 8.17
CA THR A 117 -21.48 -5.79 7.02
C THR A 117 -20.96 -6.62 5.85
N ARG A 118 -20.83 -7.95 6.01
CA ARG A 118 -20.18 -8.87 5.06
C ARG A 118 -18.76 -8.43 4.66
N ARG A 119 -18.10 -7.63 5.47
CA ARG A 119 -16.76 -7.09 5.26
C ARG A 119 -15.92 -7.30 6.51
N PRO A 120 -14.60 -7.47 6.36
CA PRO A 120 -13.69 -7.53 7.51
C PRO A 120 -13.83 -6.29 8.40
N ASP A 121 -13.62 -6.44 9.70
CA ASP A 121 -13.69 -5.34 10.67
C ASP A 121 -12.51 -4.36 10.56
N THR A 122 -11.45 -4.74 9.84
CA THR A 122 -10.29 -3.90 9.57
C THR A 122 -10.11 -3.64 8.08
N ILE A 123 -9.38 -2.57 7.76
CA ILE A 123 -9.04 -2.19 6.39
C ILE A 123 -7.60 -1.67 6.34
N GLN A 124 -6.90 -1.97 5.26
CA GLN A 124 -5.62 -1.36 4.93
C GLN A 124 -5.85 -0.22 3.95
N GLU A 125 -5.77 1.01 4.44
CA GLU A 125 -5.98 2.21 3.62
C GLU A 125 -4.82 2.43 2.65
N ARG A 126 -5.10 3.15 1.57
CA ARG A 126 -4.16 3.39 0.47
C ARG A 126 -4.26 4.81 -0.04
N ALA A 127 -3.13 5.39 -0.36
CA ALA A 127 -3.03 6.62 -1.13
C ALA A 127 -2.36 6.35 -2.48
N TYR A 128 -2.70 7.14 -3.48
CA TYR A 128 -2.17 7.03 -4.83
C TYR A 128 -1.73 8.39 -5.34
N THR A 129 -0.63 8.44 -6.10
CA THR A 129 -0.25 9.63 -6.85
C THR A 129 -0.92 9.64 -8.22
N SER A 130 -0.90 10.78 -8.88
CA SER A 130 -1.11 10.84 -10.33
C SER A 130 -0.03 10.03 -11.06
N PRO A 131 -0.34 9.44 -12.22
CA PRO A 131 0.64 8.72 -13.00
C PRO A 131 1.65 9.66 -13.67
N VAL A 132 2.88 9.19 -13.81
CA VAL A 132 3.92 9.77 -14.65
C VAL A 132 4.04 8.93 -15.92
N TRP A 133 3.95 9.56 -17.08
CA TRP A 133 4.00 8.91 -18.37
C TRP A 133 5.40 9.00 -18.96
N TYR A 134 5.92 7.86 -19.38
CA TYR A 134 7.11 7.76 -20.19
C TYR A 134 6.71 7.47 -21.63
N ARG A 135 7.29 8.21 -22.56
CA ARG A 135 7.15 8.00 -24.01
C ARG A 135 8.55 8.01 -24.63
N PRO A 136 8.91 6.99 -25.41
CA PRO A 136 10.14 7.04 -26.21
C PRO A 136 10.19 8.30 -27.05
N GLN A 137 11.37 8.89 -27.16
CA GLN A 137 11.59 9.98 -28.11
C GLN A 137 11.97 9.36 -29.44
N PRO A 138 11.43 9.92 -30.55
CA PRO A 138 11.78 9.46 -31.91
C PRO A 138 13.24 9.72 -32.26
#